data_70393a3a0f6303e1c7f40fdf811e1f43
#
_entry.id   70393a3a0f6303e1c7f40fdf811e1f43
#
_cell.length_a   1.000
_cell.length_b   1.000
_cell.length_c   1.000
_cell.angle_alpha   90.00
_cell.angle_beta   90.00
_cell.angle_gamma   90.00
#
_symmetry.space_group_name_H-M   'P 1'
#
loop_
_entity.id
_entity.type
_entity.pdbx_description
1 polymer ?
#
loop_
_entity_poly.entity_id
_entity_poly.type
_entity_poly.pdbx_seq_one_letter_code
_entity_poly.pdbx_strand_id
1 'polypeptide(L)'
;MIKDGEFGAIIQRDKQTYAVAPHIPCGVVTPEILRKLADAAEKYQAAALKITSAQRIALVGLKENDVEKVWTDLDMDKGAATGLCVRSIKACPGTAFCKRGIKDSLGMGMQLDKLYHGMEMPGKMKMGVSGC
;
A
#
# COMPACT_ATOMS: atom_id res chain seq x y z
N MET A 1 -12.40 7.50 -18.71
CA MET A 1 -11.96 6.25 -18.06
C MET A 1 -10.51 6.41 -17.62
N ILE A 2 -10.25 6.28 -16.33
CA ILE A 2 -8.90 6.33 -15.76
C ILE A 2 -8.13 5.10 -16.24
N LYS A 3 -6.90 5.30 -16.74
CA LYS A 3 -6.04 4.19 -17.15
C LYS A 3 -5.46 3.47 -15.94
N ASP A 4 -5.14 2.20 -16.09
CA ASP A 4 -4.51 1.43 -15.01
C ASP A 4 -3.20 2.07 -14.56
N GLY A 5 -3.09 2.34 -13.27
CA GLY A 5 -1.97 3.06 -12.66
C GLY A 5 -2.08 4.58 -12.67
N GLU A 6 -2.95 5.15 -13.48
CA GLU A 6 -3.19 6.59 -13.48
C GLU A 6 -3.84 7.03 -12.16
N PHE A 7 -3.37 8.12 -11.57
CA PHE A 7 -3.78 8.56 -10.23
C PHE A 7 -3.62 7.50 -9.13
N GLY A 8 -2.74 6.51 -9.31
CA GLY A 8 -2.59 5.41 -8.37
C GLY A 8 -3.80 4.46 -8.31
N ALA A 9 -4.68 4.53 -9.31
CA ALA A 9 -5.84 3.65 -9.42
C ALA A 9 -5.48 2.33 -10.08
N ILE A 10 -6.09 1.25 -9.62
CA ILE A 10 -5.95 -0.10 -10.17
C ILE A 10 -7.31 -0.50 -10.74
N ILE A 11 -7.37 -0.71 -12.04
CA ILE A 11 -8.61 -1.18 -12.71
C ILE A 11 -8.96 -2.57 -12.18
N GLN A 12 -10.23 -2.75 -11.79
CA GLN A 12 -10.72 -4.03 -11.33
C GLN A 12 -11.16 -4.94 -12.50
N ARG A 13 -11.44 -6.20 -12.18
CA ARG A 13 -11.82 -7.21 -13.17
C ARG A 13 -13.04 -6.84 -14.01
N ASP A 14 -14.00 -6.12 -13.44
CA ASP A 14 -15.22 -5.65 -14.12
C ASP A 14 -14.95 -4.52 -15.12
N LYS A 15 -13.73 -3.97 -15.14
CA LYS A 15 -13.32 -2.82 -15.98
C LYS A 15 -14.16 -1.55 -15.76
N GLN A 16 -14.88 -1.46 -14.67
CA GLN A 16 -15.76 -0.35 -14.30
C GLN A 16 -15.42 0.24 -12.95
N THR A 17 -14.93 -0.58 -12.03
CA THR A 17 -14.54 -0.14 -10.69
C THR A 17 -13.02 -0.12 -10.54
N TYR A 18 -12.58 0.59 -9.51
CA TYR A 18 -11.17 0.84 -9.22
C TYR A 18 -10.83 0.45 -7.79
N ALA A 19 -9.57 0.17 -7.56
CA ALA A 19 -9.01 0.08 -6.22
C ALA A 19 -7.89 1.10 -6.06
N VAL A 20 -7.70 1.57 -4.83
CA VAL A 20 -6.53 2.34 -4.42
C VAL A 20 -5.85 1.62 -3.27
N ALA A 21 -4.52 1.61 -3.28
CA ALA A 21 -3.72 0.92 -2.27
C ALA A 21 -2.65 1.87 -1.71
N PRO A 22 -2.99 2.69 -0.73
CA PRO A 22 -2.07 3.67 -0.13
C PRO A 22 -0.78 3.01 0.35
N HIS A 23 0.31 3.76 0.29
CA HIS A 23 1.61 3.28 0.77
C HIS A 23 1.62 3.15 2.29
N ILE A 24 1.97 1.97 2.76
CA ILE A 24 2.14 1.65 4.18
C ILE A 24 3.52 1.04 4.35
N PRO A 25 4.53 1.82 4.81
CA PRO A 25 5.88 1.31 4.98
C PRO A 25 5.92 0.09 5.90
N CYS A 26 6.40 -1.05 5.38
CA CYS A 26 6.54 -2.32 6.09
C CYS A 26 5.27 -2.80 6.81
N GLY A 27 4.09 -2.34 6.39
CA GLY A 27 2.83 -2.72 7.00
C GLY A 27 2.56 -2.11 8.38
N VAL A 28 3.35 -1.11 8.80
CA VAL A 28 3.15 -0.44 10.09
C VAL A 28 2.16 0.70 9.92
N VAL A 29 1.07 0.64 10.66
CA VAL A 29 0.00 1.64 10.65
C VAL A 29 -0.29 2.13 12.05
N THR A 30 -0.82 3.34 12.14
CA THR A 30 -1.36 3.89 13.38
C THR A 30 -2.87 3.69 13.44
N PRO A 31 -3.49 3.74 14.63
CA PRO A 31 -4.94 3.74 14.75
C PRO A 31 -5.60 4.88 13.95
N GLU A 32 -4.96 6.04 13.85
CA GLU A 32 -5.43 7.17 13.04
C GLU A 32 -5.51 6.82 11.56
N ILE A 33 -4.48 6.20 11.00
CA ILE A 33 -4.47 5.74 9.61
C ILE A 33 -5.59 4.73 9.36
N LEU A 34 -5.79 3.78 10.27
CA LEU A 34 -6.88 2.81 10.16
C LEU A 34 -8.26 3.48 10.16
N ARG A 35 -8.47 4.49 11.01
CA ARG A 35 -9.72 5.26 11.02
C ARG A 35 -9.93 6.00 9.71
N LYS A 36 -8.91 6.67 9.18
CA LYS A 36 -8.99 7.34 7.88
C LYS A 36 -9.38 6.38 6.76
N LEU A 37 -8.77 5.19 6.71
CA LEU A 37 -9.10 4.17 5.73
C LEU A 37 -10.53 3.67 5.87
N ALA A 38 -10.98 3.42 7.11
CA ALA A 38 -12.36 3.01 7.39
C ALA A 38 -13.36 4.09 6.99
N ASP A 39 -13.13 5.34 7.39
CA ASP A 39 -14.01 6.47 7.06
C ASP A 39 -14.13 6.70 5.55
N ALA A 40 -13.01 6.64 4.84
CA ALA A 40 -13.01 6.75 3.38
C ALA A 40 -13.76 5.58 2.72
N ALA A 41 -13.55 4.36 3.20
CA ALA A 41 -14.26 3.19 2.68
C ALA A 41 -15.79 3.30 2.86
N GLU A 42 -16.24 3.78 4.00
CA GLU A 42 -17.67 4.03 4.26
C GLU A 42 -18.21 5.16 3.39
N LYS A 43 -17.53 6.32 3.38
CA LYS A 43 -17.94 7.51 2.63
C LYS A 43 -18.11 7.24 1.15
N TYR A 44 -17.18 6.52 0.55
CA TYR A 44 -17.16 6.21 -0.88
C TYR A 44 -17.74 4.84 -1.23
N GLN A 45 -18.36 4.19 -0.26
CA GLN A 45 -19.03 2.89 -0.45
C GLN A 45 -18.13 1.84 -1.11
N ALA A 46 -16.86 1.76 -0.65
CA ALA A 46 -15.97 0.72 -1.11
C ALA A 46 -16.56 -0.67 -0.84
N ALA A 47 -16.45 -1.56 -1.81
CA ALA A 47 -16.97 -2.92 -1.68
C ALA A 47 -16.22 -3.73 -0.61
N ALA A 48 -14.94 -3.44 -0.41
CA ALA A 48 -14.13 -4.09 0.61
C ALA A 48 -12.87 -3.28 0.95
N LEU A 49 -12.35 -3.50 2.15
CA LEU A 49 -10.98 -3.22 2.54
C LEU A 49 -10.19 -4.53 2.46
N LYS A 50 -9.17 -4.59 1.62
CA LYS A 50 -8.38 -5.80 1.39
C LYS A 50 -6.95 -5.63 1.86
N ILE A 51 -6.50 -6.44 2.81
CA ILE A 51 -5.10 -6.53 3.19
C ILE A 51 -4.36 -7.26 2.09
N THR A 52 -3.33 -6.63 1.52
CA THR A 52 -2.58 -7.15 0.38
C THR A 52 -1.31 -7.87 0.79
N SER A 53 -0.76 -8.70 -0.11
CA SER A 53 0.54 -9.35 0.11
C SER A 53 1.72 -8.36 0.18
N ALA A 54 1.53 -7.11 -0.22
CA ALA A 54 2.49 -6.03 -0.10
C ALA A 54 2.39 -5.29 1.24
N GLN A 55 1.66 -5.84 2.22
CA GLN A 55 1.39 -5.22 3.52
C GLN A 55 0.69 -3.85 3.40
N ARG A 56 -0.19 -3.72 2.42
CA ARG A 56 -1.04 -2.53 2.24
C ARG A 56 -2.50 -2.88 2.53
N ILE A 57 -3.31 -1.84 2.69
CA ILE A 57 -4.77 -1.97 2.78
C ILE A 57 -5.36 -1.27 1.57
N ALA A 58 -5.96 -2.04 0.67
CA ALA A 58 -6.59 -1.52 -0.53
C ALA A 58 -8.08 -1.26 -0.31
N LEU A 59 -8.56 -0.10 -0.76
CA LEU A 59 -9.99 0.19 -0.88
C LEU A 59 -10.42 -0.29 -2.27
N VAL A 60 -11.33 -1.25 -2.32
CA VAL A 60 -11.73 -1.97 -3.55
C VAL A 60 -13.16 -1.61 -3.92
N GLY A 61 -13.45 -1.54 -5.23
CA GLY A 61 -14.79 -1.29 -5.74
C GLY A 61 -15.20 0.18 -5.76
N LEU A 62 -14.24 1.08 -5.88
CA LEU A 62 -14.48 2.52 -5.96
C LEU A 62 -15.00 2.92 -7.35
N LYS A 63 -15.84 3.94 -7.39
CA LYS A 63 -16.26 4.58 -8.65
C LYS A 63 -15.15 5.48 -9.18
N GLU A 64 -15.09 5.61 -10.49
CA GLU A 64 -14.10 6.46 -11.18
C GLU A 64 -14.02 7.88 -10.59
N ASN A 65 -15.17 8.53 -10.44
CA ASN A 65 -15.26 9.91 -9.98
C ASN A 65 -14.86 10.10 -8.50
N ASP A 66 -14.68 9.04 -7.77
CA ASP A 66 -14.35 9.09 -6.35
C ASP A 66 -12.86 8.85 -6.07
N VAL A 67 -12.11 8.34 -7.05
CA VAL A 67 -10.67 8.01 -6.88
C VAL A 67 -9.86 9.21 -6.37
N GLU A 68 -9.97 10.36 -7.03
CA GLU A 68 -9.22 11.55 -6.61
C GLU A 68 -9.67 12.08 -5.24
N LYS A 69 -10.97 12.02 -4.97
CA LYS A 69 -11.52 12.44 -3.68
C LYS A 69 -11.05 11.56 -2.54
N VAL A 70 -10.98 10.25 -2.77
CA VAL A 70 -10.44 9.29 -1.80
C VAL A 70 -9.00 9.66 -1.46
N TRP A 71 -8.16 9.95 -2.45
CA TRP A 71 -6.78 10.37 -2.19
C TRP A 71 -6.68 11.67 -1.41
N THR A 72 -7.54 12.63 -1.70
CA THR A 72 -7.61 13.90 -0.97
C THR A 72 -7.98 13.68 0.50
N ASP A 73 -8.99 12.85 0.75
CA ASP A 73 -9.46 12.57 2.12
C ASP A 73 -8.45 11.73 2.91
N LEU A 74 -7.78 10.78 2.27
CA LEU A 74 -6.77 9.97 2.92
C LEU A 74 -5.52 10.77 3.28
N ASP A 75 -5.14 11.73 2.45
CA ASP A 75 -3.88 12.48 2.59
C ASP A 75 -2.68 11.54 2.84
N MET A 76 -2.59 10.51 2.03
CA MET A 76 -1.54 9.48 2.09
C MET A 76 -0.79 9.39 0.77
N ASP A 77 0.45 8.94 0.82
CA ASP A 77 1.23 8.65 -0.38
C ASP A 77 0.52 7.55 -1.21
N LYS A 78 0.28 7.85 -2.48
CA LYS A 78 -0.26 6.88 -3.44
C LYS A 78 0.61 5.65 -3.56
N GLY A 79 1.90 5.82 -3.34
CA GLY A 79 2.86 4.76 -3.43
C GLY A 79 3.03 4.23 -4.85
N ALA A 80 3.86 3.22 -4.98
CA ALA A 80 4.18 2.56 -6.24
C ALA A 80 3.48 1.20 -6.32
N ALA A 81 2.16 1.19 -6.25
CA ALA A 81 1.38 -0.05 -6.30
C ALA A 81 1.39 -0.71 -7.69
N THR A 82 1.66 0.07 -8.74
CA THR A 82 1.71 -0.35 -10.13
C THR A 82 2.98 0.16 -10.81
N GLY A 83 3.27 -0.29 -12.03
CA GLY A 83 4.40 0.17 -12.82
C GLY A 83 5.67 -0.68 -12.68
N LEU A 84 6.70 -0.27 -13.41
CA LEU A 84 8.04 -0.90 -13.40
C LEU A 84 8.93 -0.19 -12.40
N CYS A 85 8.85 -0.59 -11.15
CA CYS A 85 9.53 0.07 -10.05
C CYS A 85 9.71 -0.89 -8.86
N VAL A 86 10.40 -0.42 -7.84
CA VAL A 86 10.40 -1.06 -6.51
C VAL A 86 9.02 -0.84 -5.88
N ARG A 87 8.16 -1.84 -5.95
CA ARG A 87 6.74 -1.74 -5.58
C ARG A 87 6.48 -1.87 -4.10
N SER A 88 7.21 -2.73 -3.43
CA SER A 88 6.99 -2.99 -2.01
C SER A 88 8.24 -3.50 -1.33
N ILE A 89 8.39 -3.11 -0.09
CA ILE A 89 9.37 -3.66 0.82
C ILE A 89 8.60 -4.16 2.03
N LYS A 90 8.62 -5.48 2.23
CA LYS A 90 7.95 -6.15 3.35
C LYS A 90 8.96 -6.45 4.43
N ALA A 91 8.55 -6.35 5.68
CA ALA A 91 9.38 -6.75 6.81
C ALA A 91 8.55 -7.48 7.85
N CYS A 92 9.16 -8.50 8.47
CA CYS A 92 8.61 -9.09 9.68
C CYS A 92 8.96 -8.19 10.89
N PRO A 93 8.34 -8.39 12.06
CA PRO A 93 8.65 -7.58 13.25
C PRO A 93 10.10 -7.63 13.71
N GLY A 94 10.79 -8.75 13.50
CA GLY A 94 12.17 -8.91 13.95
C GLY A 94 12.34 -8.72 15.45
N THR A 95 13.50 -8.20 15.86
CA THR A 95 13.81 -7.97 17.28
C THR A 95 12.91 -6.92 17.96
N ALA A 96 12.16 -6.14 17.19
CA ALA A 96 11.24 -5.15 17.77
C ALA A 96 10.10 -5.83 18.58
N PHE A 97 9.53 -6.93 18.06
CA PHE A 97 8.35 -7.55 18.66
C PHE A 97 8.35 -9.08 18.64
N CYS A 98 9.23 -9.72 17.88
CA CYS A 98 9.26 -11.18 17.73
C CYS A 98 10.25 -11.83 18.70
N LYS A 99 9.79 -12.74 19.55
CA LYS A 99 10.66 -13.49 20.48
C LYS A 99 11.74 -14.35 19.79
N ARG A 100 11.54 -14.70 18.53
CA ARG A 100 12.50 -15.46 17.71
C ARG A 100 13.40 -14.58 16.86
N GLY A 101 13.19 -13.27 16.90
CA GLY A 101 13.99 -12.31 16.14
C GLY A 101 15.42 -12.23 16.66
N ILE A 102 16.38 -12.28 15.75
CA ILE A 102 17.82 -12.09 16.04
C ILE A 102 18.37 -10.86 15.29
N LYS A 103 17.61 -10.28 14.37
CA LYS A 103 17.96 -9.09 13.60
C LYS A 103 16.81 -8.10 13.59
N ASP A 104 17.15 -6.82 13.45
CA ASP A 104 16.18 -5.73 13.30
C ASP A 104 15.67 -5.64 11.85
N SER A 105 14.82 -6.58 11.48
CA SER A 105 14.22 -6.62 10.13
C SER A 105 13.32 -5.44 9.85
N LEU A 106 12.57 -4.97 10.86
CA LEU A 106 11.65 -3.85 10.70
C LEU A 106 12.43 -2.55 10.44
N GLY A 107 13.49 -2.27 11.23
CA GLY A 107 14.35 -1.10 11.01
C GLY A 107 15.03 -1.13 9.66
N MET A 108 15.56 -2.28 9.22
CA MET A 108 16.15 -2.43 7.90
C MET A 108 15.11 -2.22 6.78
N GLY A 109 13.93 -2.82 6.92
CA GLY A 109 12.84 -2.66 5.96
C GLY A 109 12.42 -1.20 5.80
N MET A 110 12.32 -0.45 6.90
CA MET A 110 12.01 0.98 6.87
C MET A 110 13.09 1.79 6.15
N GLN A 111 14.36 1.48 6.34
CA GLN A 111 15.47 2.13 5.63
C GLN A 111 15.44 1.83 4.14
N LEU A 112 15.22 0.57 3.76
CA LEU A 112 15.09 0.17 2.36
C LEU A 112 13.90 0.85 1.68
N ASP A 113 12.78 0.95 2.38
CA ASP A 113 11.58 1.63 1.91
C ASP A 113 11.88 3.10 1.62
N LYS A 114 12.54 3.78 2.53
CA LYS A 114 12.92 5.19 2.38
C LYS A 114 13.88 5.42 1.20
N LEU A 115 14.80 4.48 0.96
CA LEU A 115 15.81 4.61 -0.08
C LEU A 115 15.30 4.21 -1.48
N TYR A 116 14.48 3.17 -1.57
CA TYR A 116 14.21 2.50 -2.84
C TYR A 116 12.74 2.48 -3.25
N HIS A 117 11.78 2.67 -2.34
CA HIS A 117 10.37 2.61 -2.70
C HIS A 117 10.03 3.57 -3.84
N GLY A 118 9.41 3.04 -4.88
CA GLY A 118 9.03 3.82 -6.05
C GLY A 118 10.15 4.07 -7.08
N MET A 119 11.38 3.62 -6.80
CA MET A 119 12.49 3.78 -7.75
C MET A 119 12.18 3.04 -9.05
N GLU A 120 12.33 3.74 -10.18
CA GLU A 120 12.13 3.16 -11.50
C GLU A 120 13.13 2.02 -11.77
N MET A 121 12.63 0.94 -12.34
CA MET A 121 13.39 -0.28 -12.60
C MET A 121 13.00 -0.82 -13.99
N PRO A 122 13.88 -1.62 -14.65
CA PRO A 122 13.51 -2.30 -15.89
C PRO A 122 12.38 -3.31 -15.74
N GLY A 123 12.08 -3.73 -14.52
CA GLY A 123 11.03 -4.69 -14.17
C GLY A 123 10.44 -4.39 -12.80
N LYS A 124 9.37 -5.10 -12.46
CA LYS A 124 8.77 -5.05 -11.13
C LYS A 124 9.73 -5.65 -10.10
N MET A 125 9.99 -4.92 -9.02
CA MET A 125 10.80 -5.42 -7.92
C MET A 125 10.02 -5.39 -6.61
N LYS A 126 10.16 -6.44 -5.82
CA LYS A 126 9.62 -6.55 -4.46
C LYS A 126 10.72 -7.09 -3.58
N MET A 127 10.84 -6.52 -2.39
CA MET A 127 11.81 -6.93 -1.38
C MET A 127 11.12 -7.47 -0.15
N GLY A 128 11.83 -8.32 0.59
CA GLY A 128 11.38 -8.82 1.89
C GLY A 128 12.55 -8.91 2.84
N VAL A 129 12.32 -8.54 4.10
CA VAL A 129 13.33 -8.61 5.16
C VAL A 129 12.82 -9.51 6.27
N SER A 130 13.62 -10.51 6.64
CA SER A 130 13.36 -11.44 7.73
C SER A 130 14.40 -11.29 8.81
N GLY A 131 13.99 -11.37 10.08
CA GLY A 131 14.84 -11.16 11.25
C GLY A 131 15.20 -12.44 12.02
N CYS A 132 14.79 -13.60 11.56
CA CYS A 132 15.11 -14.88 12.22
C CYS A 132 15.80 -15.85 11.30
#